data_5def3ed5506af7a28a46b69d2a170c9a
#
_entry.id   5def3ed5506af7a28a46b69d2a170c9a
#
_cell.length_a   1.000
_cell.length_b   1.000
_cell.length_c   1.000
_cell.angle_alpha   90.00
_cell.angle_beta   90.00
_cell.angle_gamma   90.00
#
_symmetry.space_group_name_H-M   'P 1'
#
loop_
_entity.id
_entity.type
_entity.pdbx_description
1 polymer ?
#
loop_
_entity_poly.entity_id
_entity_poly.type
_entity_poly.pdbx_seq_one_letter_code
_entity_poly.pdbx_strand_id
1 'polypeptide(L)'
;TQGSYRGFAYDAVAITYYNDAVLRLLDSSAFQGNASNYVIYPDGRVVIDNSVNRKETVYNFIAMLRDYSDLSEGQILALSDAFAQGSSGNLRIKLGDTSYYLVYEGTAVQSWTMLGLVPVRVVNASLDKLWLRTAQIVAGITVGMAVLVILLIVRRSHTTLRRKNTEISYRDELFKKLSLNVDDVFLMLDAETA
;
A
#
# COMPACT_ATOMS: atom_id res chain seq x y z
N THR A 1 -44.91 -28.02 0.93
CA THR A 1 -46.25 -27.42 1.08
C THR A 1 -46.93 -27.53 -0.27
N GLN A 2 -47.96 -28.37 -0.35
CA GLN A 2 -48.80 -28.46 -1.55
C GLN A 2 -49.57 -27.16 -1.72
N GLY A 3 -49.56 -26.58 -2.89
CA GLY A 3 -50.30 -25.39 -3.21
C GLY A 3 -51.21 -25.63 -4.42
N SER A 4 -52.16 -24.73 -4.65
CA SER A 4 -52.97 -24.76 -5.87
C SER A 4 -53.08 -23.36 -6.48
N TYR A 5 -52.94 -23.29 -7.80
CA TYR A 5 -53.15 -22.06 -8.55
C TYR A 5 -54.04 -22.32 -9.77
N ARG A 6 -55.14 -21.58 -9.89
CA ARG A 6 -56.13 -21.75 -10.94
C ARG A 6 -56.66 -23.18 -11.12
N GLY A 7 -56.81 -23.92 -9.99
CA GLY A 7 -57.32 -25.29 -9.99
C GLY A 7 -56.25 -26.38 -10.25
N PHE A 8 -55.00 -26.02 -10.47
CA PHE A 8 -53.90 -26.98 -10.65
C PHE A 8 -53.16 -27.11 -9.32
N ALA A 9 -53.03 -28.34 -8.82
CA ALA A 9 -52.19 -28.65 -7.67
C ALA A 9 -50.72 -28.67 -8.11
N TYR A 10 -49.82 -28.10 -7.29
CA TYR A 10 -48.37 -28.15 -7.47
C TYR A 10 -47.68 -28.54 -6.18
N ASP A 11 -46.61 -29.31 -6.30
CA ASP A 11 -45.79 -29.76 -5.17
C ASP A 11 -44.59 -28.86 -4.97
N ALA A 12 -44.15 -28.16 -5.99
CA ALA A 12 -43.02 -27.24 -5.95
C ALA A 12 -43.22 -26.05 -6.89
N VAL A 13 -42.72 -24.89 -6.48
CA VAL A 13 -42.61 -23.68 -7.30
C VAL A 13 -41.11 -23.35 -7.42
N ALA A 14 -40.61 -23.29 -8.65
CA ALA A 14 -39.25 -22.82 -8.92
C ALA A 14 -39.33 -21.39 -9.47
N ILE A 15 -38.61 -20.49 -8.84
CA ILE A 15 -38.43 -19.11 -9.31
C ILE A 15 -36.98 -18.99 -9.79
N THR A 16 -36.83 -18.71 -11.10
CA THR A 16 -35.52 -18.39 -11.67
C THR A 16 -35.43 -16.89 -11.87
N TYR A 17 -34.32 -16.31 -11.48
CA TYR A 17 -34.03 -14.90 -11.70
C TYR A 17 -32.63 -14.76 -12.30
N TYR A 18 -32.43 -13.69 -13.06
CA TYR A 18 -31.11 -13.36 -13.57
C TYR A 18 -30.23 -12.86 -12.44
N ASN A 19 -29.11 -13.53 -12.24
CA ASN A 19 -28.19 -13.30 -11.14
C ASN A 19 -27.32 -12.05 -11.32
N ASP A 20 -27.38 -11.40 -12.50
CA ASP A 20 -26.48 -10.29 -12.86
C ASP A 20 -26.55 -9.10 -11.88
N ALA A 21 -27.69 -8.82 -11.30
CA ALA A 21 -27.82 -7.74 -10.32
C ALA A 21 -27.06 -8.06 -9.02
N VAL A 22 -27.12 -9.31 -8.57
CA VAL A 22 -26.43 -9.77 -7.37
C VAL A 22 -24.93 -9.93 -7.64
N LEU A 23 -24.55 -10.44 -8.82
CA LEU A 23 -23.16 -10.53 -9.25
C LEU A 23 -22.48 -9.15 -9.30
N ARG A 24 -23.19 -8.11 -9.74
CA ARG A 24 -22.65 -6.74 -9.72
C ARG A 24 -22.41 -6.19 -8.32
N LEU A 25 -23.19 -6.61 -7.33
CA LEU A 25 -22.97 -6.24 -5.93
C LEU A 25 -21.74 -6.93 -5.33
N LEU A 26 -21.39 -8.11 -5.86
CA LEU A 26 -20.23 -8.89 -5.48
C LEU A 26 -18.99 -8.57 -6.35
N ASP A 27 -19.14 -7.67 -7.32
CA ASP A 27 -18.03 -7.27 -8.19
C ASP A 27 -16.99 -6.48 -7.39
N SER A 28 -15.83 -7.10 -7.19
CA SER A 28 -14.72 -6.49 -6.45
C SER A 28 -13.79 -5.77 -7.39
N SER A 29 -14.21 -4.62 -7.90
CA SER A 29 -13.35 -3.67 -8.62
C SER A 29 -12.12 -3.26 -7.79
N ALA A 30 -12.20 -3.36 -6.45
CA ALA A 30 -11.13 -3.03 -5.52
C ALA A 30 -9.82 -3.80 -5.77
N PHE A 31 -9.89 -5.02 -6.29
CA PHE A 31 -8.72 -5.86 -6.60
C PHE A 31 -8.52 -6.04 -8.12
N GLN A 32 -8.95 -5.06 -8.91
CA GLN A 32 -8.82 -5.09 -10.38
C GLN A 32 -9.46 -6.35 -11.02
N GLY A 33 -10.56 -6.83 -10.44
CA GLY A 33 -11.25 -8.02 -10.90
C GLY A 33 -10.52 -9.36 -10.62
N ASN A 34 -9.48 -9.35 -9.77
CA ASN A 34 -8.72 -10.56 -9.46
C ASN A 34 -9.21 -11.30 -8.19
N ALA A 35 -10.23 -10.81 -7.51
CA ALA A 35 -10.83 -11.49 -6.38
C ALA A 35 -11.98 -12.38 -6.84
N SER A 36 -12.10 -13.56 -6.26
CA SER A 36 -13.26 -14.44 -6.45
C SER A 36 -14.15 -14.33 -5.23
N ASN A 37 -15.42 -14.05 -5.43
CA ASN A 37 -16.39 -13.91 -4.35
C ASN A 37 -17.44 -15.02 -4.43
N TYR A 38 -17.79 -15.56 -3.27
CA TYR A 38 -18.79 -16.61 -3.14
C TYR A 38 -19.79 -16.23 -2.06
N VAL A 39 -21.02 -16.72 -2.20
CA VAL A 39 -21.99 -16.80 -1.12
C VAL A 39 -22.31 -18.26 -0.92
N ILE A 40 -22.22 -18.73 0.31
CA ILE A 40 -22.43 -20.13 0.64
C ILE A 40 -23.49 -20.31 1.73
N TYR A 41 -24.09 -21.49 1.76
CA TYR A 41 -24.85 -21.99 2.91
C TYR A 41 -23.93 -22.42 4.04
N PRO A 42 -24.44 -22.60 5.27
CA PRO A 42 -23.68 -23.13 6.41
C PRO A 42 -23.00 -24.47 6.15
N ASP A 43 -23.56 -25.30 5.27
CA ASP A 43 -23.02 -26.61 4.88
C ASP A 43 -21.98 -26.54 3.74
N GLY A 44 -21.57 -25.34 3.36
CA GLY A 44 -20.57 -25.08 2.32
C GLY A 44 -21.08 -25.09 0.88
N ARG A 45 -22.39 -25.40 0.63
CA ARG A 45 -22.95 -25.34 -0.71
C ARG A 45 -22.93 -23.92 -1.24
N VAL A 46 -22.47 -23.73 -2.47
CA VAL A 46 -22.37 -22.43 -3.10
C VAL A 46 -23.73 -21.99 -3.63
N VAL A 47 -24.16 -20.80 -3.22
CA VAL A 47 -25.38 -20.12 -3.70
C VAL A 47 -25.05 -19.22 -4.86
N ILE A 48 -23.95 -18.46 -4.75
CA ILE A 48 -23.49 -17.53 -5.77
C ILE A 48 -21.98 -17.74 -5.94
N ASP A 49 -21.58 -17.92 -7.19
CA ASP A 49 -20.18 -18.00 -7.61
C ASP A 49 -19.87 -16.84 -8.56
N ASN A 50 -19.07 -15.89 -8.09
CA ASN A 50 -18.50 -14.80 -8.89
C ASN A 50 -16.99 -14.98 -9.02
N SER A 51 -16.54 -16.14 -9.47
CA SER A 51 -15.13 -16.44 -9.67
C SER A 51 -14.67 -16.00 -11.07
N VAL A 52 -13.73 -15.08 -11.13
CA VAL A 52 -13.30 -14.45 -12.40
C VAL A 52 -12.39 -15.35 -13.24
N ASN A 53 -11.71 -16.33 -12.63
CA ASN A 53 -10.62 -17.08 -13.30
C ASN A 53 -10.72 -18.61 -13.19
N ARG A 54 -11.87 -19.17 -12.86
CA ARG A 54 -12.01 -20.63 -12.77
C ARG A 54 -12.74 -21.21 -13.97
N LYS A 55 -12.16 -22.27 -14.53
CA LYS A 55 -12.78 -23.07 -15.60
C LYS A 55 -13.88 -23.99 -15.09
N GLU A 56 -13.98 -24.21 -13.77
CA GLU A 56 -14.89 -25.15 -13.14
C GLU A 56 -15.75 -24.47 -12.08
N THR A 57 -17.04 -24.73 -12.11
CA THR A 57 -18.00 -24.23 -11.12
C THR A 57 -17.81 -24.92 -9.78
N VAL A 58 -17.71 -24.17 -8.71
CA VAL A 58 -17.61 -24.70 -7.35
C VAL A 58 -19.01 -24.93 -6.79
N TYR A 59 -19.39 -26.17 -6.59
CA TYR A 59 -20.70 -26.52 -6.00
C TYR A 59 -20.69 -26.52 -4.48
N ASN A 60 -19.56 -26.91 -3.87
CA ASN A 60 -19.38 -26.90 -2.43
C ASN A 60 -17.98 -26.40 -2.09
N PHE A 61 -17.92 -25.31 -1.32
CA PHE A 61 -16.69 -24.63 -0.99
C PHE A 61 -15.81 -25.42 -0.01
N ILE A 62 -16.44 -26.12 0.95
CA ILE A 62 -15.71 -26.98 1.93
C ILE A 62 -15.08 -28.17 1.22
N ALA A 63 -15.80 -28.80 0.29
CA ALA A 63 -15.23 -29.90 -0.51
C ALA A 63 -14.04 -29.38 -1.35
N MET A 64 -14.18 -28.22 -1.98
CA MET A 64 -13.11 -27.60 -2.75
C MET A 64 -11.88 -27.31 -1.88
N LEU A 65 -12.05 -26.82 -0.64
CA LEU A 65 -10.93 -26.63 0.28
C LEU A 65 -10.25 -27.96 0.64
N ARG A 66 -11.02 -29.03 0.86
CA ARG A 66 -10.48 -30.36 1.19
C ARG A 66 -9.66 -30.93 0.04
N ASP A 67 -10.11 -30.75 -1.18
CA ASP A 67 -9.46 -31.36 -2.35
C ASP A 67 -8.24 -30.56 -2.86
N TYR A 68 -8.25 -29.25 -2.70
CA TYR A 68 -7.27 -28.38 -3.37
C TYR A 68 -6.47 -27.48 -2.43
N SER A 69 -6.78 -27.39 -1.12
CA SER A 69 -6.02 -26.52 -0.21
C SER A 69 -4.93 -27.27 0.56
N ASP A 70 -4.03 -26.50 1.15
CA ASP A 70 -2.99 -26.98 2.09
C ASP A 70 -3.50 -27.05 3.54
N LEU A 71 -4.80 -26.89 3.76
CA LEU A 71 -5.40 -26.92 5.09
C LEU A 71 -5.49 -28.36 5.61
N SER A 72 -5.19 -28.54 6.91
CA SER A 72 -5.46 -29.79 7.59
C SER A 72 -6.96 -30.01 7.79
N GLU A 73 -7.39 -31.27 7.95
CA GLU A 73 -8.81 -31.59 8.19
C GLU A 73 -9.37 -30.87 9.44
N GLY A 74 -8.55 -30.70 10.49
CA GLY A 74 -8.95 -29.94 11.67
C GLY A 74 -9.21 -28.45 11.39
N GLN A 75 -8.43 -27.85 10.49
CA GLN A 75 -8.66 -26.46 10.07
C GLN A 75 -9.91 -26.34 9.19
N ILE A 76 -10.17 -27.31 8.32
CA ILE A 76 -11.37 -27.36 7.49
C ILE A 76 -12.62 -27.51 8.35
N LEU A 77 -12.58 -28.38 9.39
CA LEU A 77 -13.69 -28.52 10.35
C LEU A 77 -13.92 -27.22 11.11
N ALA A 78 -12.87 -26.56 11.59
CA ALA A 78 -12.98 -25.28 12.29
C ALA A 78 -13.60 -24.18 11.38
N LEU A 79 -13.27 -24.17 10.09
CA LEU A 79 -13.88 -23.28 9.11
C LEU A 79 -15.36 -23.60 8.87
N SER A 80 -15.69 -24.91 8.75
CA SER A 80 -17.07 -25.35 8.61
C SER A 80 -17.92 -24.93 9.80
N ASP A 81 -17.40 -25.05 11.00
CA ASP A 81 -18.07 -24.60 12.23
C ASP A 81 -18.21 -23.08 12.25
N ALA A 82 -17.20 -22.34 11.82
CA ALA A 82 -17.25 -20.88 11.71
C ALA A 82 -18.34 -20.43 10.72
N PHE A 83 -18.47 -21.10 9.59
CA PHE A 83 -19.52 -20.83 8.60
C PHE A 83 -20.92 -21.15 9.15
N ALA A 84 -21.05 -22.27 9.85
CA ALA A 84 -22.31 -22.68 10.49
C ALA A 84 -22.76 -21.70 11.57
N GLN A 85 -21.82 -21.08 12.29
CA GLN A 85 -22.08 -20.09 13.33
C GLN A 85 -22.24 -18.66 12.78
N GLY A 86 -22.03 -18.44 11.48
CA GLY A 86 -22.06 -17.10 10.90
C GLY A 86 -20.92 -16.22 11.41
N SER A 87 -19.79 -16.80 11.79
CA SER A 87 -18.62 -16.06 12.27
C SER A 87 -17.91 -15.34 11.13
N SER A 88 -17.13 -14.29 11.46
CA SER A 88 -16.28 -13.57 10.52
C SER A 88 -14.82 -13.87 10.81
N GLY A 89 -14.00 -13.89 9.76
CA GLY A 89 -12.57 -14.11 9.92
C GLY A 89 -11.79 -14.03 8.62
N ASN A 90 -10.49 -14.22 8.74
CA ASN A 90 -9.60 -14.32 7.60
C ASN A 90 -8.46 -15.30 7.88
N LEU A 91 -7.96 -15.92 6.82
CA LEU A 91 -6.78 -16.75 6.88
C LEU A 91 -6.09 -16.79 5.52
N ARG A 92 -4.81 -17.13 5.55
CA ARG A 92 -4.06 -17.39 4.34
C ARG A 92 -4.13 -18.87 4.03
N ILE A 93 -4.49 -19.21 2.79
CA ILE A 93 -4.57 -20.57 2.28
C ILE A 93 -3.77 -20.69 0.99
N LYS A 94 -3.36 -21.90 0.66
CA LYS A 94 -2.81 -22.22 -0.64
C LYS A 94 -3.80 -23.13 -1.37
N LEU A 95 -4.22 -22.74 -2.57
CA LEU A 95 -5.06 -23.55 -3.46
C LEU A 95 -4.23 -23.94 -4.69
N GLY A 96 -3.88 -25.23 -4.80
CA GLY A 96 -2.89 -25.66 -5.78
C GLY A 96 -1.56 -24.92 -5.58
N ASP A 97 -1.06 -24.24 -6.60
CA ASP A 97 0.20 -23.50 -6.55
C ASP A 97 0.06 -22.02 -6.16
N THR A 98 -1.15 -21.55 -5.94
CA THR A 98 -1.39 -20.13 -5.66
C THR A 98 -1.82 -19.91 -4.22
N SER A 99 -1.21 -18.92 -3.56
CA SER A 99 -1.61 -18.48 -2.22
C SER A 99 -2.69 -17.42 -2.30
N TYR A 100 -3.70 -17.53 -1.45
CA TYR A 100 -4.84 -16.63 -1.35
C TYR A 100 -5.02 -16.16 0.11
N TYR A 101 -5.59 -14.97 0.26
CA TYR A 101 -6.28 -14.59 1.47
C TYR A 101 -7.75 -14.98 1.32
N LEU A 102 -8.23 -15.84 2.21
CA LEU A 102 -9.65 -16.14 2.39
C LEU A 102 -10.17 -15.21 3.46
N VAL A 103 -11.17 -14.42 3.11
CA VAL A 103 -11.94 -13.59 4.06
C VAL A 103 -13.37 -14.11 4.05
N TYR A 104 -13.98 -14.24 5.21
CA TYR A 104 -15.35 -14.69 5.32
C TYR A 104 -16.12 -13.89 6.36
N GLU A 105 -17.41 -13.71 6.09
CA GLU A 105 -18.32 -12.97 6.95
C GLU A 105 -19.73 -13.55 6.88
N GLY A 106 -20.30 -13.88 8.04
CA GLY A 106 -21.67 -14.33 8.15
C GLY A 106 -22.65 -13.18 7.87
N THR A 107 -23.69 -13.45 7.10
CA THR A 107 -24.72 -12.46 6.79
C THR A 107 -25.94 -12.66 7.68
N ALA A 108 -26.70 -11.58 7.92
CA ALA A 108 -27.96 -11.66 8.65
C ALA A 108 -29.08 -12.35 7.83
N VAL A 109 -28.84 -12.62 6.55
CA VAL A 109 -29.84 -13.19 5.64
C VAL A 109 -29.62 -14.69 5.53
N GLN A 110 -30.59 -15.48 5.93
CA GLN A 110 -30.66 -16.94 5.77
C GLN A 110 -29.42 -17.73 6.24
N SER A 111 -28.69 -17.20 7.21
CA SER A 111 -27.42 -17.77 7.71
C SER A 111 -26.35 -17.99 6.61
N TRP A 112 -26.40 -17.19 5.53
CA TRP A 112 -25.39 -17.26 4.49
C TRP A 112 -24.06 -16.69 4.96
N THR A 113 -22.98 -17.20 4.40
CA THR A 113 -21.65 -16.64 4.59
C THR A 113 -21.12 -16.12 3.25
N MET A 114 -20.66 -14.87 3.25
CA MET A 114 -19.91 -14.29 2.13
C MET A 114 -18.45 -14.66 2.25
N LEU A 115 -17.85 -15.06 1.14
CA LEU A 115 -16.43 -15.42 1.05
C LEU A 115 -15.75 -14.60 -0.02
N GLY A 116 -14.54 -14.14 0.28
CA GLY A 116 -13.65 -13.49 -0.68
C GLY A 116 -12.32 -14.22 -0.74
N LEU A 117 -11.90 -14.64 -1.94
CA LEU A 117 -10.58 -15.18 -2.23
C LEU A 117 -9.77 -14.16 -3.01
N VAL A 118 -8.72 -13.62 -2.40
CA VAL A 118 -7.84 -12.63 -3.03
C VAL A 118 -6.45 -13.21 -3.17
N PRO A 119 -5.89 -13.32 -4.40
CA PRO A 119 -4.52 -13.80 -4.57
C PRO A 119 -3.52 -12.90 -3.84
N VAL A 120 -2.63 -13.50 -3.05
CA VAL A 120 -1.60 -12.76 -2.28
C VAL A 120 -0.75 -11.87 -3.18
N ARG A 121 -0.42 -12.34 -4.39
CA ARG A 121 0.33 -11.57 -5.39
C ARG A 121 -0.33 -10.24 -5.76
N VAL A 122 -1.67 -10.19 -5.80
CA VAL A 122 -2.42 -8.97 -6.17
C VAL A 122 -2.37 -7.95 -5.04
N VAL A 123 -2.49 -8.42 -3.80
CA VAL A 123 -2.36 -7.59 -2.61
C VAL A 123 -0.94 -7.01 -2.52
N ASN A 124 0.08 -7.85 -2.67
CA ASN A 124 1.49 -7.41 -2.61
C ASN A 124 1.85 -6.44 -3.75
N ALA A 125 1.42 -6.71 -4.98
CA ALA A 125 1.66 -5.80 -6.11
C ALA A 125 1.07 -4.41 -5.92
N SER A 126 -0.04 -4.30 -5.21
CA SER A 126 -0.64 -3.01 -4.84
C SER A 126 0.18 -2.29 -3.76
N LEU A 127 0.72 -3.03 -2.79
CA LEU A 127 1.60 -2.50 -1.76
C LEU A 127 2.95 -2.04 -2.34
N ASP A 128 3.55 -2.80 -3.24
CA ASP A 128 4.83 -2.46 -3.88
C ASP A 128 4.75 -1.13 -4.64
N LYS A 129 3.65 -0.86 -5.34
CA LYS A 129 3.42 0.43 -6.00
C LYS A 129 3.33 1.59 -5.02
N LEU A 130 2.71 1.40 -3.87
CA LEU A 130 2.63 2.41 -2.81
C LEU A 130 4.00 2.66 -2.19
N TRP A 131 4.74 1.60 -1.89
CA TRP A 131 6.10 1.69 -1.35
C TRP A 131 7.04 2.45 -2.28
N LEU A 132 7.02 2.15 -3.58
CA LEU A 132 7.86 2.83 -4.57
C LEU A 132 7.55 4.34 -4.65
N ARG A 133 6.27 4.71 -4.67
CA ARG A 133 5.84 6.12 -4.66
C ARG A 133 6.28 6.84 -3.39
N THR A 134 6.08 6.21 -2.24
CA THR A 134 6.50 6.80 -0.95
C THR A 134 8.01 6.97 -0.88
N ALA A 135 8.78 5.97 -1.33
CA ALA A 135 10.24 6.05 -1.40
C ALA A 135 10.72 7.19 -2.30
N GLN A 136 10.09 7.38 -3.46
CA GLN A 136 10.42 8.49 -4.37
C GLN A 136 10.15 9.86 -3.73
N ILE A 137 9.04 10.02 -3.02
CA ILE A 137 8.71 11.27 -2.34
C ILE A 137 9.74 11.56 -1.23
N VAL A 138 10.05 10.57 -0.40
CA VAL A 138 11.05 10.70 0.68
C VAL A 138 12.43 11.04 0.11
N ALA A 139 12.86 10.33 -0.94
CA ALA A 139 14.12 10.62 -1.62
C ALA A 139 14.16 12.04 -2.18
N GLY A 140 13.08 12.49 -2.82
CA GLY A 140 12.96 13.86 -3.35
C GLY A 140 13.09 14.93 -2.27
N ILE A 141 12.41 14.74 -1.14
CA ILE A 141 12.50 15.66 0.01
C ILE A 141 13.92 15.68 0.58
N THR A 142 14.55 14.51 0.73
CA THR A 142 15.91 14.40 1.27
C THR A 142 16.92 15.12 0.38
N VAL A 143 16.88 14.90 -0.92
CA VAL A 143 17.75 15.58 -1.89
C VAL A 143 17.49 17.09 -1.89
N GLY A 144 16.22 17.51 -1.89
CA GLY A 144 15.86 18.93 -1.83
C GLY A 144 16.41 19.62 -0.57
N MET A 145 16.31 18.95 0.59
CA MET A 145 16.85 19.45 1.85
C MET A 145 18.39 19.56 1.81
N ALA A 146 19.07 18.55 1.25
CA ALA A 146 20.53 18.56 1.10
C ALA A 146 20.99 19.72 0.20
N VAL A 147 20.34 19.94 -0.93
CA VAL A 147 20.62 21.07 -1.83
C VAL A 147 20.41 22.40 -1.11
N LEU A 148 19.32 22.54 -0.36
CA LEU A 148 19.05 23.78 0.40
C LEU A 148 20.12 24.05 1.44
N VAL A 149 20.56 23.04 2.18
CA VAL A 149 21.66 23.17 3.16
C VAL A 149 22.97 23.59 2.48
N ILE A 150 23.32 22.96 1.35
CA ILE A 150 24.52 23.31 0.59
C ILE A 150 24.43 24.77 0.12
N LEU A 151 23.30 25.22 -0.43
CA LEU A 151 23.10 26.60 -0.85
C LEU A 151 23.25 27.60 0.31
N LEU A 152 22.72 27.26 1.49
CA LEU A 152 22.88 28.08 2.68
C LEU A 152 24.34 28.18 3.15
N ILE A 153 25.08 27.07 3.12
CA ILE A 153 26.51 27.03 3.46
C ILE A 153 27.31 27.86 2.47
N VAL A 154 27.10 27.67 1.17
CA VAL A 154 27.78 28.45 0.11
C VAL A 154 27.50 29.94 0.27
N ARG A 155 26.24 30.32 0.47
CA ARG A 155 25.85 31.70 0.67
C ARG A 155 26.49 32.33 1.89
N ARG A 156 26.60 31.60 3.00
CA ARG A 156 27.25 32.03 4.23
C ARG A 156 28.78 32.12 4.08
N SER A 157 29.39 31.19 3.36
CA SER A 157 30.81 31.19 3.04
C SER A 157 31.20 32.41 2.19
N HIS A 158 30.43 32.72 1.16
CA HIS A 158 30.64 33.90 0.32
C HIS A 158 30.58 35.23 1.10
N THR A 159 29.67 35.36 2.05
CA THR A 159 29.59 36.58 2.89
C THR A 159 30.75 36.69 3.84
N THR A 160 31.26 35.58 4.39
CA THR A 160 32.40 35.56 5.30
C THR A 160 33.71 35.82 4.55
N LEU A 161 33.90 35.29 3.35
CA LEU A 161 35.07 35.56 2.51
C LEU A 161 35.16 37.03 2.10
N ARG A 162 34.05 37.65 1.74
CA ARG A 162 34.01 39.10 1.41
C ARG A 162 34.44 39.96 2.60
N ARG A 163 34.00 39.67 3.82
CA ARG A 163 34.39 40.39 5.01
C ARG A 163 35.89 40.24 5.33
N LYS A 164 36.44 39.04 5.21
CA LYS A 164 37.87 38.79 5.41
C LYS A 164 38.76 39.49 4.40
N ASN A 165 38.37 39.49 3.11
CA ASN A 165 39.10 40.20 2.06
C ASN A 165 39.11 41.73 2.27
N THR A 166 38.02 42.31 2.73
CA THR A 166 37.95 43.75 3.04
C THR A 166 38.86 44.11 4.24
N GLU A 167 38.93 43.24 5.26
CA GLU A 167 39.76 43.44 6.42
C GLU A 167 41.27 43.30 6.13
N ILE A 168 41.66 42.34 5.29
CA ILE A 168 43.03 42.20 4.80
C ILE A 168 43.45 43.37 3.94
N SER A 169 42.61 43.83 3.02
CA SER A 169 42.87 45.03 2.17
C SER A 169 43.05 46.29 3.01
N TYR A 170 42.24 46.46 4.04
CA TYR A 170 42.38 47.61 4.96
C TYR A 170 43.67 47.58 5.76
N ARG A 171 44.10 46.42 6.27
CA ARG A 171 45.38 46.24 6.96
C ARG A 171 46.59 46.47 6.06
N ASP A 172 46.55 46.01 4.82
CA ASP A 172 47.61 46.26 3.83
C ASP A 172 47.75 47.76 3.49
N GLU A 173 46.63 48.48 3.36
CA GLU A 173 46.64 49.93 3.12
C GLU A 173 47.19 50.69 4.32
N LEU A 174 46.83 50.33 5.55
CA LEU A 174 47.38 50.85 6.79
C LEU A 174 48.88 50.59 6.89
N PHE A 175 49.31 49.38 6.58
CA PHE A 175 50.75 49.00 6.65
C PHE A 175 51.55 49.79 5.63
N LYS A 176 51.00 50.01 4.42
CA LYS A 176 51.64 50.81 3.38
C LYS A 176 51.76 52.29 3.76
N LYS A 177 50.72 52.87 4.40
CA LYS A 177 50.75 54.24 4.92
C LYS A 177 51.73 54.40 6.09
N LEU A 178 51.83 53.41 7.00
CA LEU A 178 52.81 53.42 8.11
C LEU A 178 54.22 53.26 7.58
N SER A 179 54.47 52.37 6.61
CA SER A 179 55.81 52.18 6.00
C SER A 179 56.32 53.47 5.33
N LEU A 180 55.46 54.14 4.59
CA LEU A 180 55.82 55.41 3.95
C LEU A 180 56.15 56.53 4.98
N ASN A 181 55.44 56.57 6.10
CA ASN A 181 55.74 57.57 7.17
C ASN A 181 56.98 57.22 7.97
N VAL A 182 57.32 55.92 8.11
CA VAL A 182 58.55 55.48 8.80
C VAL A 182 59.80 55.80 7.95
N ASP A 183 59.72 55.63 6.66
CA ASP A 183 60.82 56.00 5.76
C ASP A 183 61.13 57.51 5.81
N ASP A 184 60.12 58.35 5.88
CA ASP A 184 60.28 59.80 6.06
C ASP A 184 60.96 60.14 7.42
N VAL A 185 60.63 59.44 8.48
CA VAL A 185 61.24 59.62 9.81
C VAL A 185 62.71 59.18 9.84
N PHE A 186 63.10 58.11 9.18
CA PHE A 186 64.46 57.63 9.05
C PHE A 186 65.35 58.58 8.19
N LEU A 187 64.77 59.14 7.13
CA LEU A 187 65.46 60.13 6.28
C LEU A 187 65.70 61.47 7.02
N MET A 188 64.80 61.92 7.92
CA MET A 188 65.02 63.09 8.75
C MET A 188 66.08 62.93 9.81
N LEU A 189 66.22 61.74 10.37
CA LEU A 189 67.29 61.46 11.37
C LEU A 189 68.70 61.37 10.73
N ASP A 190 68.81 60.93 9.53
CA ASP A 190 70.07 60.81 8.77
C ASP A 190 70.52 62.19 8.26
N ALA A 191 69.65 63.17 8.06
CA ALA A 191 69.95 64.52 7.62
C ALA A 191 70.46 65.43 8.75
N GLU A 192 70.18 65.08 10.02
CA GLU A 192 70.67 65.88 11.21
C GLU A 192 72.04 65.40 11.72
N THR A 193 72.54 64.27 11.24
CA THR A 193 73.88 63.72 11.63
C THR A 193 74.95 63.82 10.61
N ALA A 194 74.74 64.62 9.53
CA ALA A 194 75.72 64.90 8.51
C ALA A 194 76.34 66.29 8.67
#